data_da5b14aaa00e9b132c32fcbf24fb9fca
#
_entry.id   da5b14aaa00e9b132c32fcbf24fb9fca
#
_cell.length_a   1.000
_cell.length_b   1.000
_cell.length_c   1.000
_cell.angle_alpha   90.00
_cell.angle_beta   90.00
_cell.angle_gamma   90.00
#
_symmetry.space_group_name_H-M   'P 1'
#
loop_
_entity.id
_entity.type
_entity.pdbx_description
1 polymer ?
#
loop_
_entity_poly.entity_id
_entity_poly.type
_entity_poly.pdbx_seq_one_letter_code
_entity_poly.pdbx_strand_id
1 'polypeptide(L)'
;TYLKSKVGNKILLTNSYGAVITHIEPEHLATIPIPDAPREIKERIHNLIVQSFDLRDESNELIDNATQLLIDELHLPDISSFEVDDYKKNAPVETFSVKLSDLNGRADASYHLPIVEAIIEHLKKYADEVTTIGDKRITHDIVLAGVFKRTYVDEQYGYPFLGGKEITQLAPKTEKFLSKAIHRKRYEKELKIEENTVLVTDRGTIGTVALVPKHWNGYAVSQ
;
A
#
# COMPACT_ATOMS: atom_id res chain seq x y z
N THR A 1 -22.37 2.51 10.85
CA THR A 1 -21.60 3.54 11.61
C THR A 1 -21.69 3.31 13.11
N TYR A 2 -22.89 3.09 13.69
CA TYR A 2 -23.06 2.86 15.13
C TYR A 2 -22.24 1.66 15.64
N LEU A 3 -22.33 0.49 14.99
CA LEU A 3 -21.60 -0.71 15.38
C LEU A 3 -20.06 -0.54 15.29
N LYS A 4 -19.57 0.39 14.46
CA LYS A 4 -18.14 0.76 14.39
C LYS A 4 -17.73 1.75 15.47
N SER A 5 -18.66 2.38 16.19
CA SER A 5 -18.33 3.25 17.33
C SER A 5 -17.77 2.45 18.50
N LYS A 6 -17.03 3.12 19.41
CA LYS A 6 -16.49 2.45 20.61
C LYS A 6 -17.58 1.75 21.44
N VAL A 7 -18.76 2.36 21.53
CA VAL A 7 -19.92 1.82 22.27
C VAL A 7 -20.53 0.63 21.53
N GLY A 8 -20.90 0.81 20.26
CA GLY A 8 -21.50 -0.26 19.46
C GLY A 8 -20.59 -1.47 19.27
N ASN A 9 -19.30 -1.24 19.06
CA ASN A 9 -18.31 -2.30 18.97
C ASN A 9 -18.18 -3.06 20.30
N LYS A 10 -18.20 -2.36 21.45
CA LYS A 10 -18.17 -3.02 22.76
C LYS A 10 -19.39 -3.91 22.96
N ILE A 11 -20.60 -3.45 22.60
CA ILE A 11 -21.82 -4.26 22.66
C ILE A 11 -21.72 -5.46 21.74
N LEU A 12 -21.24 -5.28 20.52
CA LEU A 12 -21.05 -6.36 19.54
C LEU A 12 -20.11 -7.44 20.11
N LEU A 13 -18.97 -7.05 20.65
CA LEU A 13 -18.00 -7.99 21.22
C LEU A 13 -18.51 -8.71 22.48
N THR A 14 -19.35 -8.09 23.28
CA THR A 14 -19.93 -8.76 24.47
C THR A 14 -20.99 -9.82 24.11
N ASN A 15 -21.52 -9.78 22.91
CA ASN A 15 -22.44 -10.80 22.38
C ASN A 15 -21.72 -11.93 21.66
N SER A 16 -20.39 -11.91 21.58
CA SER A 16 -19.61 -12.99 21.00
C SER A 16 -19.26 -14.05 22.04
N TYR A 17 -19.03 -15.28 21.61
CA TYR A 17 -18.63 -16.40 22.44
C TYR A 17 -17.44 -17.15 21.81
N GLY A 18 -16.82 -18.04 22.58
CA GLY A 18 -15.64 -18.82 22.19
C GLY A 18 -14.36 -18.38 22.89
N ALA A 19 -13.55 -19.36 23.27
CA ALA A 19 -12.33 -19.12 24.07
C ALA A 19 -11.08 -18.86 23.18
N VAL A 20 -11.00 -19.52 22.02
CA VAL A 20 -9.84 -19.43 21.11
C VAL A 20 -10.21 -18.68 19.84
N ILE A 21 -11.36 -19.05 19.26
CA ILE A 21 -11.93 -18.35 18.11
C ILE A 21 -13.28 -17.80 18.54
N THR A 22 -13.44 -16.49 18.45
CA THR A 22 -14.68 -15.80 18.81
C THR A 22 -15.70 -15.90 17.68
N HIS A 23 -16.92 -16.29 18.03
CA HIS A 23 -18.05 -16.41 17.12
C HIS A 23 -19.20 -15.51 17.56
N ILE A 24 -20.03 -15.12 16.62
CA ILE A 24 -21.29 -14.44 16.87
C ILE A 24 -22.35 -15.04 15.92
N GLU A 25 -23.48 -15.45 16.48
CA GLU A 25 -24.59 -16.03 15.73
C GLU A 25 -25.62 -14.96 15.35
N PRO A 26 -26.45 -15.20 14.31
CA PRO A 26 -27.51 -14.26 13.91
C PRO A 26 -28.44 -13.87 15.06
N GLU A 27 -28.78 -14.81 15.93
CA GLU A 27 -29.65 -14.60 17.09
C GLU A 27 -29.03 -13.62 18.09
N HIS A 28 -27.70 -13.66 18.25
CA HIS A 28 -26.97 -12.72 19.11
C HIS A 28 -26.95 -11.32 18.49
N LEU A 29 -26.82 -11.21 17.17
CA LEU A 29 -26.91 -9.92 16.47
C LEU A 29 -28.29 -9.30 16.59
N ALA A 30 -29.36 -10.11 16.51
CA ALA A 30 -30.73 -9.65 16.59
C ALA A 30 -31.10 -8.99 17.93
N THR A 31 -30.35 -9.30 18.99
CA THR A 31 -30.57 -8.72 20.34
C THR A 31 -29.80 -7.44 20.60
N ILE A 32 -28.93 -7.00 19.68
CA ILE A 32 -28.14 -5.79 19.86
C ILE A 32 -29.03 -4.55 19.82
N PRO A 33 -29.04 -3.74 20.90
CA PRO A 33 -29.83 -2.52 20.90
C PRO A 33 -29.23 -1.47 19.94
N ILE A 34 -30.07 -0.91 19.09
CA ILE A 34 -29.71 0.18 18.19
C ILE A 34 -30.42 1.45 18.67
N PRO A 35 -29.68 2.52 18.96
CA PRO A 35 -30.31 3.79 19.37
C PRO A 35 -31.09 4.37 18.19
N ASP A 36 -32.33 4.72 18.46
CA ASP A 36 -33.13 5.49 17.50
C ASP A 36 -32.83 7.00 17.67
N ALA A 37 -32.33 7.61 16.61
CA ALA A 37 -32.00 9.03 16.58
C ALA A 37 -33.12 9.81 15.85
N PRO A 38 -33.27 11.12 16.12
CA PRO A 38 -34.14 11.98 15.33
C PRO A 38 -33.90 11.82 13.83
N ARG A 39 -34.98 11.91 13.05
CA ARG A 39 -34.94 11.66 11.58
C ARG A 39 -33.88 12.52 10.90
N GLU A 40 -33.78 13.78 11.24
CA GLU A 40 -32.81 14.73 10.69
C GLU A 40 -31.36 14.27 10.90
N ILE A 41 -31.04 13.75 12.07
CA ILE A 41 -29.71 13.19 12.37
C ILE A 41 -29.44 11.93 11.56
N LYS A 42 -30.46 11.05 11.45
CA LYS A 42 -30.32 9.82 10.61
C LYS A 42 -30.08 10.16 9.15
N GLU A 43 -30.81 11.11 8.58
CA GLU A 43 -30.65 11.58 7.20
C GLU A 43 -29.26 12.22 6.99
N ARG A 44 -28.81 13.05 7.92
CA ARG A 44 -27.46 13.65 7.85
C ARG A 44 -26.37 12.59 7.87
N ILE A 45 -26.45 11.61 8.76
CA ILE A 45 -25.47 10.50 8.84
C ILE A 45 -25.52 9.68 7.54
N HIS A 46 -26.73 9.37 7.04
CA HIS A 46 -26.90 8.62 5.80
C HIS A 46 -26.23 9.34 4.63
N ASN A 47 -26.52 10.62 4.43
CA ASN A 47 -25.99 11.40 3.33
C ASN A 47 -24.45 11.50 3.39
N LEU A 48 -23.85 11.66 4.58
CA LEU A 48 -22.39 11.67 4.74
C LEU A 48 -21.78 10.31 4.37
N ILE A 49 -22.45 9.21 4.68
CA ILE A 49 -21.97 7.87 4.32
C ILE A 49 -22.09 7.63 2.82
N VAL A 50 -23.23 7.98 2.21
CA VAL A 50 -23.41 7.88 0.75
C VAL A 50 -22.36 8.71 0.03
N GLN A 51 -22.20 9.97 0.38
CA GLN A 51 -21.16 10.82 -0.20
C GLN A 51 -19.74 10.24 -0.05
N SER A 52 -19.44 9.60 1.09
CA SER A 52 -18.15 8.93 1.30
C SER A 52 -17.94 7.73 0.37
N PHE A 53 -19.00 7.01 0.01
CA PHE A 53 -18.92 5.93 -0.98
C PHE A 53 -18.76 6.49 -2.39
N ASP A 54 -19.56 7.47 -2.77
CA ASP A 54 -19.49 8.13 -4.09
C ASP A 54 -18.09 8.66 -4.37
N LEU A 55 -17.48 9.38 -3.40
CA LEU A 55 -16.12 9.90 -3.51
C LEU A 55 -15.06 8.77 -3.60
N ARG A 56 -15.30 7.62 -3.00
CA ARG A 56 -14.40 6.47 -3.12
C ARG A 56 -14.49 5.85 -4.50
N ASP A 57 -15.70 5.71 -5.01
CA ASP A 57 -15.92 5.14 -6.35
C ASP A 57 -15.33 6.07 -7.41
N GLU A 58 -15.55 7.39 -7.32
CA GLU A 58 -14.89 8.39 -8.17
C GLU A 58 -13.36 8.29 -8.09
N SER A 59 -12.80 8.13 -6.88
CA SER A 59 -11.34 7.97 -6.71
C SER A 59 -10.81 6.71 -7.40
N ASN A 60 -11.53 5.60 -7.32
CA ASN A 60 -11.14 4.36 -7.99
C ASN A 60 -11.19 4.53 -9.52
N GLU A 61 -12.26 5.11 -10.04
CA GLU A 61 -12.39 5.39 -11.48
C GLU A 61 -11.25 6.28 -12.00
N LEU A 62 -10.85 7.29 -11.24
CA LEU A 62 -9.74 8.16 -11.62
C LEU A 62 -8.39 7.40 -11.65
N ILE A 63 -8.17 6.49 -10.72
CA ILE A 63 -6.97 5.63 -10.70
C ILE A 63 -6.97 4.67 -11.90
N ASP A 64 -8.11 4.05 -12.17
CA ASP A 64 -8.26 3.13 -13.31
C ASP A 64 -8.05 3.88 -14.65
N ASN A 65 -8.63 5.07 -14.80
CA ASN A 65 -8.45 5.92 -15.97
C ASN A 65 -6.99 6.36 -16.14
N ALA A 66 -6.30 6.73 -15.06
CA ALA A 66 -4.88 7.09 -15.12
C ALA A 66 -4.01 5.89 -15.53
N THR A 67 -4.33 4.69 -15.04
CA THR A 67 -3.66 3.46 -15.43
C THR A 67 -3.91 3.13 -16.90
N GLN A 68 -5.15 3.24 -17.35
CA GLN A 68 -5.49 3.00 -18.76
C GLN A 68 -4.80 3.99 -19.69
N LEU A 69 -4.78 5.27 -19.33
CA LEU A 69 -4.07 6.29 -20.10
C LEU A 69 -2.57 5.94 -20.26
N LEU A 70 -1.92 5.50 -19.19
CA LEU A 70 -0.53 5.06 -19.25
C LEU A 70 -0.34 3.86 -20.19
N ILE A 71 -1.25 2.88 -20.13
CA ILE A 71 -1.22 1.70 -21.01
C ILE A 71 -1.39 2.12 -22.47
N ASP A 72 -2.33 3.00 -22.75
CA ASP A 72 -2.63 3.45 -24.10
C ASP A 72 -1.48 4.28 -24.71
N GLU A 73 -0.94 5.24 -23.96
CA GLU A 73 0.16 6.12 -24.42
C GLU A 73 1.46 5.35 -24.66
N LEU A 74 1.77 4.40 -23.80
CA LEU A 74 2.98 3.57 -23.93
C LEU A 74 2.73 2.31 -24.74
N HIS A 75 1.52 2.11 -25.27
CA HIS A 75 1.12 0.91 -26.00
C HIS A 75 1.52 -0.38 -25.27
N LEU A 76 1.32 -0.41 -23.95
CA LEU A 76 1.75 -1.53 -23.12
C LEU A 76 0.92 -2.77 -23.42
N PRO A 77 1.52 -3.84 -23.96
CA PRO A 77 0.82 -5.08 -24.18
C PRO A 77 0.69 -5.87 -22.87
N ASP A 78 -0.17 -6.87 -22.86
CA ASP A 78 -0.17 -7.84 -21.76
C ASP A 78 1.23 -8.47 -21.61
N ILE A 79 1.70 -8.62 -20.36
CA ILE A 79 3.01 -9.21 -20.06
C ILE A 79 3.15 -10.61 -20.69
N SER A 80 2.03 -11.34 -20.82
CA SER A 80 2.01 -12.65 -21.45
C SER A 80 2.30 -12.64 -22.94
N SER A 81 2.13 -11.51 -23.60
CA SER A 81 2.31 -11.36 -25.07
C SER A 81 3.74 -11.01 -25.48
N PHE A 82 4.64 -10.66 -24.54
CA PHE A 82 6.04 -10.47 -24.87
C PHE A 82 6.67 -11.82 -25.27
N GLU A 83 7.07 -11.91 -26.53
CA GLU A 83 7.87 -13.01 -27.04
C GLU A 83 9.35 -12.73 -26.70
N VAL A 84 9.99 -13.71 -26.08
CA VAL A 84 11.40 -13.62 -25.71
C VAL A 84 12.10 -14.87 -26.24
N ASP A 85 13.08 -14.67 -27.09
CA ASP A 85 13.90 -15.75 -27.64
C ASP A 85 14.56 -16.53 -26.51
N ASP A 86 14.60 -17.87 -26.65
CA ASP A 86 15.19 -18.80 -25.69
C ASP A 86 14.53 -18.88 -24.30
N TYR A 87 13.44 -18.11 -24.04
CA TYR A 87 12.65 -18.22 -22.81
C TYR A 87 11.44 -19.12 -23.01
N LYS A 88 11.54 -20.37 -22.57
CA LYS A 88 10.45 -21.36 -22.67
C LYS A 88 9.43 -21.14 -21.55
N LYS A 89 8.52 -20.21 -21.75
CA LYS A 89 7.33 -20.03 -20.93
C LYS A 89 6.50 -21.33 -21.00
N ASN A 90 6.04 -21.83 -19.86
CA ASN A 90 5.27 -23.09 -19.72
C ASN A 90 6.07 -24.40 -19.88
N ALA A 91 7.38 -24.38 -19.90
CA ALA A 91 8.16 -25.61 -19.72
C ALA A 91 8.12 -26.06 -18.24
N PRO A 92 8.28 -27.36 -17.93
CA PRO A 92 8.35 -27.84 -16.54
C PRO A 92 9.46 -27.16 -15.73
N VAL A 93 10.50 -26.68 -16.38
CA VAL A 93 11.57 -25.86 -15.84
C VAL A 93 11.81 -24.70 -16.81
N GLU A 94 11.61 -23.48 -16.36
CA GLU A 94 11.94 -22.28 -17.13
C GLU A 94 13.46 -22.09 -17.12
N THR A 95 14.06 -22.01 -18.30
CA THR A 95 15.51 -21.83 -18.45
C THR A 95 15.81 -20.72 -19.44
N PHE A 96 16.88 -19.98 -19.18
CA PHE A 96 17.46 -19.00 -20.08
C PHE A 96 18.97 -18.90 -19.84
N SER A 97 19.68 -18.27 -20.78
CA SER A 97 21.12 -18.07 -20.68
C SER A 97 21.48 -16.61 -20.52
N VAL A 98 22.45 -16.33 -19.65
CA VAL A 98 22.98 -14.98 -19.44
C VAL A 98 24.48 -15.01 -19.73
N LYS A 99 24.99 -14.02 -20.48
CA LYS A 99 26.43 -13.88 -20.68
C LYS A 99 27.10 -13.49 -19.39
N LEU A 100 28.30 -14.01 -19.13
CA LEU A 100 29.07 -13.71 -17.92
C LEU A 100 29.34 -12.20 -17.77
N SER A 101 29.50 -11.48 -18.88
CA SER A 101 29.65 -10.02 -18.92
C SER A 101 28.43 -9.26 -18.37
N ASP A 102 27.25 -9.86 -18.46
CA ASP A 102 25.98 -9.18 -18.18
C ASP A 102 25.46 -9.50 -16.77
N LEU A 103 26.18 -10.33 -16.01
CA LEU A 103 25.81 -10.70 -14.63
C LEU A 103 25.79 -9.53 -13.66
N ASN A 104 26.52 -8.44 -13.94
CA ASN A 104 26.55 -7.23 -13.11
C ASN A 104 26.79 -7.49 -11.59
N GLY A 105 27.53 -8.57 -11.29
CA GLY A 105 27.78 -9.00 -9.91
C GLY A 105 26.61 -9.72 -9.23
N ARG A 106 25.55 -10.06 -9.97
CA ARG A 106 24.39 -10.79 -9.48
C ARG A 106 24.18 -12.08 -10.27
N ALA A 107 23.98 -13.19 -9.56
CA ALA A 107 23.74 -14.50 -10.15
C ALA A 107 22.31 -15.03 -9.89
N ASP A 108 21.44 -14.23 -9.33
CA ASP A 108 20.04 -14.59 -9.06
C ASP A 108 19.21 -14.53 -10.35
N ALA A 109 18.57 -15.63 -10.70
CA ALA A 109 17.83 -15.78 -11.96
C ALA A 109 16.73 -14.72 -12.12
N SER A 110 16.03 -14.34 -11.05
CA SER A 110 14.96 -13.33 -11.09
C SER A 110 15.43 -11.93 -11.53
N TYR A 111 16.71 -11.63 -11.36
CA TYR A 111 17.28 -10.35 -11.83
C TYR A 111 17.51 -10.33 -13.35
N HIS A 112 17.75 -11.50 -13.93
CA HIS A 112 18.12 -11.65 -15.33
C HIS A 112 16.99 -12.18 -16.21
N LEU A 113 15.75 -12.09 -15.75
CA LEU A 113 14.60 -12.52 -16.55
C LEU A 113 14.57 -11.79 -17.91
N PRO A 114 14.66 -12.51 -19.04
CA PRO A 114 14.76 -11.87 -20.37
C PRO A 114 13.56 -10.97 -20.72
N ILE A 115 12.39 -11.24 -20.12
CA ILE A 115 11.19 -10.41 -20.28
C ILE A 115 11.39 -8.97 -19.81
N VAL A 116 12.27 -8.74 -18.82
CA VAL A 116 12.56 -7.40 -18.32
C VAL A 116 13.23 -6.54 -19.39
N GLU A 117 14.17 -7.12 -20.14
CA GLU A 117 14.81 -6.44 -21.27
C GLU A 117 13.81 -6.12 -22.38
N ALA A 118 12.94 -7.08 -22.71
CA ALA A 118 11.90 -6.86 -23.71
C ALA A 118 10.94 -5.74 -23.31
N ILE A 119 10.57 -5.64 -22.04
CA ILE A 119 9.77 -4.53 -21.51
C ILE A 119 10.52 -3.21 -21.63
N ILE A 120 11.80 -3.15 -21.26
CA ILE A 120 12.62 -1.94 -21.32
C ILE A 120 12.77 -1.46 -22.78
N GLU A 121 13.02 -2.36 -23.72
CA GLU A 121 13.09 -2.01 -25.15
C GLU A 121 11.75 -1.52 -25.69
N HIS A 122 10.64 -2.11 -25.26
CA HIS A 122 9.31 -1.61 -25.60
C HIS A 122 9.10 -0.19 -25.07
N LEU A 123 9.43 0.07 -23.80
CA LEU A 123 9.34 1.42 -23.24
C LEU A 123 10.19 2.44 -23.99
N LYS A 124 11.43 2.10 -24.35
CA LYS A 124 12.30 2.96 -25.15
C LYS A 124 11.73 3.30 -26.53
N LYS A 125 10.89 2.43 -27.08
CA LYS A 125 10.27 2.64 -28.40
C LYS A 125 9.11 3.63 -28.35
N TYR A 126 8.35 3.65 -27.27
CA TYR A 126 7.10 4.40 -27.17
C TYR A 126 7.15 5.58 -26.21
N ALA A 127 8.07 5.60 -25.25
CA ALA A 127 8.27 6.74 -24.37
C ALA A 127 9.26 7.75 -25.00
N ASP A 128 9.06 9.02 -24.73
CA ASP A 128 9.99 10.09 -25.16
C ASP A 128 11.37 9.91 -24.53
N GLU A 129 11.43 9.49 -23.26
CA GLU A 129 12.66 9.20 -22.54
C GLU A 129 12.43 8.07 -21.53
N VAL A 130 13.37 7.16 -21.40
CA VAL A 130 13.42 6.16 -20.32
C VAL A 130 14.58 6.47 -19.40
N THR A 131 14.28 6.75 -18.15
CA THR A 131 15.27 7.06 -17.13
C THR A 131 15.11 6.13 -15.90
N THR A 132 15.90 6.32 -14.88
CA THR A 132 15.85 5.51 -13.66
C THR A 132 15.19 6.26 -12.50
N ILE A 133 14.64 5.55 -11.54
CA ILE A 133 14.10 6.15 -10.30
C ILE A 133 15.18 6.97 -9.57
N GLY A 134 16.47 6.62 -9.72
CA GLY A 134 17.59 7.37 -9.12
C GLY A 134 17.95 8.68 -9.81
N ASP A 135 17.35 9.00 -10.96
CA ASP A 135 17.57 10.27 -11.63
C ASP A 135 17.07 11.44 -10.74
N LYS A 136 17.94 12.42 -10.54
CA LYS A 136 17.65 13.57 -9.66
C LYS A 136 16.56 14.51 -10.19
N ARG A 137 16.18 14.38 -11.45
CA ARG A 137 15.00 15.04 -12.04
C ARG A 137 13.68 14.38 -11.54
N ILE A 138 13.73 13.11 -11.15
CA ILE A 138 12.57 12.30 -10.74
C ILE A 138 12.49 12.23 -9.22
N THR A 139 13.60 11.87 -8.53
CA THR A 139 13.63 11.66 -7.09
C THR A 139 14.76 12.44 -6.43
N HIS A 140 14.44 13.13 -5.33
CA HIS A 140 15.46 13.79 -4.53
C HIS A 140 16.34 12.80 -3.79
N ASP A 141 15.70 11.79 -3.17
CA ASP A 141 16.39 10.80 -2.34
C ASP A 141 15.66 9.46 -2.36
N ILE A 142 16.38 8.37 -2.17
CA ILE A 142 15.86 7.03 -2.00
C ILE A 142 16.35 6.53 -0.64
N VAL A 143 15.42 6.39 0.29
CA VAL A 143 15.72 6.06 1.68
C VAL A 143 15.18 4.68 2.01
N LEU A 144 16.07 3.82 2.52
CA LEU A 144 15.69 2.58 3.16
C LEU A 144 16.02 2.67 4.65
N ALA A 145 14.99 2.72 5.49
CA ALA A 145 15.18 2.78 6.92
C ALA A 145 15.82 1.48 7.44
N GLY A 146 16.92 1.63 8.17
CA GLY A 146 17.62 0.48 8.76
C GLY A 146 16.81 -0.21 9.85
N VAL A 147 17.07 -1.50 10.08
CA VAL A 147 16.46 -2.27 11.18
C VAL A 147 16.82 -1.65 12.53
N PHE A 148 15.85 -1.49 13.41
CA PHE A 148 16.04 -0.97 14.74
C PHE A 148 15.02 -1.52 15.75
N LYS A 149 15.35 -1.47 17.03
CA LYS A 149 14.43 -1.81 18.11
C LYS A 149 13.38 -0.70 18.23
N ARG A 150 12.12 -1.03 17.96
CA ARG A 150 10.98 -0.09 18.03
C ARG A 150 10.49 0.00 19.48
N THR A 151 10.32 1.22 19.96
CA THR A 151 9.70 1.49 21.26
C THR A 151 8.40 2.24 21.01
N TYR A 152 7.29 1.59 21.35
CA TYR A 152 5.96 2.15 21.19
C TYR A 152 5.49 2.78 22.50
N VAL A 153 4.70 3.84 22.38
CA VAL A 153 4.14 4.63 23.47
C VAL A 153 2.70 5.01 23.14
N ASP A 154 2.01 5.66 24.07
CA ASP A 154 0.69 6.20 23.80
C ASP A 154 0.74 7.32 22.75
N GLU A 155 -0.39 7.54 22.05
CA GLU A 155 -0.53 8.46 20.92
C GLU A 155 0.08 9.84 21.18
N GLN A 156 -0.19 10.42 22.34
CA GLN A 156 0.28 11.78 22.70
C GLN A 156 1.83 11.89 22.74
N TYR A 157 2.54 10.79 22.96
CA TYR A 157 4.00 10.75 23.10
C TYR A 157 4.71 10.19 21.88
N GLY A 158 3.97 9.77 20.84
CA GLY A 158 4.52 9.06 19.71
C GLY A 158 4.28 9.72 18.36
N TYR A 159 5.07 9.27 17.37
CA TYR A 159 4.78 9.46 15.95
C TYR A 159 3.89 8.32 15.48
N PRO A 160 2.78 8.58 14.78
CA PRO A 160 1.98 7.49 14.20
C PRO A 160 2.84 6.69 13.24
N PHE A 161 2.82 5.36 13.38
CA PHE A 161 3.70 4.45 12.64
C PHE A 161 2.88 3.51 11.77
N LEU A 162 3.17 3.50 10.46
CA LEU A 162 2.51 2.66 9.47
C LEU A 162 3.39 1.45 9.12
N GLY A 163 2.79 0.31 8.96
CA GLY A 163 3.39 -0.87 8.36
C GLY A 163 2.87 -1.11 6.94
N GLY A 164 3.34 -2.18 6.30
CA GLY A 164 3.00 -2.48 4.90
C GLY A 164 1.50 -2.68 4.62
N LYS A 165 0.72 -3.11 5.61
CA LYS A 165 -0.74 -3.24 5.46
C LYS A 165 -1.48 -1.91 5.54
N GLU A 166 -0.96 -0.98 6.32
CA GLU A 166 -1.59 0.31 6.53
C GLU A 166 -1.37 1.25 5.32
N ILE A 167 -0.27 1.12 4.59
CA ILE A 167 0.02 1.99 3.41
C ILE A 167 -0.93 1.77 2.23
N THR A 168 -1.68 0.69 2.20
CA THR A 168 -2.70 0.44 1.17
C THR A 168 -4.06 1.06 1.49
N GLN A 169 -4.20 1.71 2.63
CA GLN A 169 -5.45 2.30 3.09
C GLN A 169 -5.50 3.79 2.75
N LEU A 170 -6.62 4.28 2.24
CA LEU A 170 -6.82 5.72 1.98
C LEU A 170 -6.69 6.58 3.26
N ALA A 171 -7.14 6.04 4.39
CA ALA A 171 -7.03 6.67 5.70
C ALA A 171 -6.48 5.65 6.70
N PRO A 172 -5.16 5.47 6.73
CA PRO A 172 -4.55 4.46 7.58
C PRO A 172 -4.81 4.76 9.06
N LYS A 173 -5.28 3.74 9.76
CA LYS A 173 -5.44 3.79 11.21
C LYS A 173 -4.35 2.94 11.83
N THR A 174 -3.52 3.57 12.62
CA THR A 174 -2.50 2.86 13.39
C THR A 174 -2.78 2.94 14.89
N GLU A 175 -2.50 1.84 15.55
CA GLU A 175 -2.44 1.77 17.03
C GLU A 175 -1.00 1.82 17.54
N LYS A 176 -0.04 1.99 16.63
CA LYS A 176 1.40 1.98 16.93
C LYS A 176 1.93 3.40 16.84
N PHE A 177 2.50 3.87 17.92
CA PHE A 177 3.09 5.20 18.00
C PHE A 177 4.54 5.09 18.47
N LEU A 178 5.49 5.45 17.60
CA LEU A 178 6.91 5.44 17.89
C LEU A 178 7.29 6.56 18.85
N SER A 179 7.99 6.22 19.93
CA SER A 179 8.40 7.18 20.96
C SER A 179 9.17 8.38 20.40
N LYS A 180 8.64 9.58 20.56
CA LYS A 180 9.29 10.85 20.19
C LYS A 180 10.60 11.05 20.96
N ALA A 181 10.64 10.66 22.23
CA ALA A 181 11.83 10.83 23.06
C ALA A 181 13.01 9.97 22.58
N ILE A 182 12.74 8.74 22.12
CA ILE A 182 13.78 7.77 21.75
C ILE A 182 14.14 7.87 20.27
N HIS A 183 13.13 8.04 19.39
CA HIS A 183 13.33 7.89 17.95
C HIS A 183 13.40 9.20 17.16
N ARG A 184 13.41 10.37 17.82
CA ARG A 184 13.37 11.68 17.15
C ARG A 184 14.43 11.82 16.05
N LYS A 185 15.70 11.52 16.35
CA LYS A 185 16.79 11.67 15.38
C LYS A 185 16.60 10.77 14.15
N ARG A 186 16.13 9.53 14.39
CA ARG A 186 15.87 8.56 13.33
C ARG A 186 14.64 8.95 12.53
N TYR A 187 13.59 9.41 13.20
CA TYR A 187 12.39 9.91 12.57
C TYR A 187 12.70 11.04 11.58
N GLU A 188 13.42 12.06 12.00
CA GLU A 188 13.79 13.20 11.14
C GLU A 188 14.67 12.79 9.95
N LYS A 189 15.50 11.76 10.12
CA LYS A 189 16.48 11.35 9.12
C LYS A 189 15.92 10.39 8.07
N GLU A 190 15.11 9.41 8.47
CA GLU A 190 14.81 8.26 7.61
C GLU A 190 13.40 7.66 7.74
N LEU A 191 12.61 8.03 8.75
CA LEU A 191 11.31 7.41 8.97
C LEU A 191 10.14 8.28 8.58
N LYS A 192 10.31 9.61 8.66
CA LYS A 192 9.27 10.59 8.37
C LYS A 192 8.88 10.53 6.91
N ILE A 193 7.58 10.50 6.66
CA ILE A 193 7.02 10.62 5.32
C ILE A 193 6.31 11.95 5.15
N GLU A 194 6.34 12.47 3.93
CA GLU A 194 5.73 13.74 3.54
C GLU A 194 4.93 13.56 2.25
N GLU A 195 4.05 14.49 1.98
CA GLU A 195 3.28 14.52 0.73
C GLU A 195 4.16 14.31 -0.50
N ASN A 196 3.69 13.54 -1.45
CA ASN A 196 4.40 13.13 -2.66
C ASN A 196 5.57 12.15 -2.46
N THR A 197 5.79 11.63 -1.25
CA THR A 197 6.68 10.49 -1.08
C THR A 197 6.06 9.24 -1.70
N VAL A 198 6.81 8.50 -2.49
CA VAL A 198 6.41 7.18 -2.99
C VAL A 198 6.96 6.11 -2.05
N LEU A 199 6.08 5.33 -1.45
CA LEU A 199 6.44 4.19 -0.61
C LEU A 199 6.41 2.92 -1.44
N VAL A 200 7.46 2.11 -1.32
CA VAL A 200 7.55 0.79 -1.96
C VAL A 200 7.86 -0.25 -0.89
N THR A 201 7.11 -1.33 -0.83
CA THR A 201 7.41 -2.41 0.12
C THR A 201 8.66 -3.17 -0.32
N ASP A 202 9.62 -3.31 0.59
CA ASP A 202 10.91 -3.98 0.36
C ASP A 202 10.92 -5.45 0.79
N ARG A 203 9.93 -5.90 1.57
CA ARG A 203 9.84 -7.26 2.10
C ARG A 203 8.42 -7.80 2.11
N GLY A 204 8.29 -9.11 1.99
CA GLY A 204 7.00 -9.80 1.98
C GLY A 204 6.25 -9.60 0.68
N THR A 205 5.37 -8.64 0.60
CA THR A 205 4.61 -8.29 -0.61
C THR A 205 5.36 -7.23 -1.43
N ILE A 206 6.52 -7.59 -1.98
CA ILE A 206 7.31 -6.69 -2.84
C ILE A 206 6.44 -6.23 -4.02
N GLY A 207 6.52 -4.94 -4.35
CA GLY A 207 5.77 -4.34 -5.45
C GLY A 207 4.49 -3.62 -5.02
N THR A 208 4.13 -3.63 -3.73
CA THR A 208 3.09 -2.74 -3.23
C THR A 208 3.63 -1.31 -3.19
N VAL A 209 2.94 -0.41 -3.89
CA VAL A 209 3.34 1.00 -4.01
C VAL A 209 2.22 1.88 -3.47
N ALA A 210 2.57 2.93 -2.76
CA ALA A 210 1.63 3.94 -2.29
C ALA A 210 2.22 5.35 -2.42
N LEU A 211 1.42 6.28 -2.95
CA LEU A 211 1.76 7.70 -2.93
C LEU A 211 1.24 8.31 -1.63
N VAL A 212 2.11 9.01 -0.91
CA VAL A 212 1.76 9.67 0.36
C VAL A 212 0.93 10.92 0.10
N PRO A 213 -0.34 10.95 0.52
CA PRO A 213 -1.16 12.13 0.42
C PRO A 213 -0.87 13.10 1.58
N LYS A 214 -1.27 14.34 1.43
CA LYS A 214 -1.04 15.42 2.41
C LYS A 214 -1.45 15.07 3.86
N HIS A 215 -2.52 14.33 4.03
CA HIS A 215 -3.02 13.98 5.37
C HIS A 215 -2.18 12.90 6.09
N TRP A 216 -1.18 12.31 5.41
CA TRP A 216 -0.20 11.41 6.04
C TRP A 216 1.09 12.14 6.47
N ASN A 217 1.18 13.44 6.24
CA ASN A 217 2.35 14.21 6.67
C ASN A 217 2.63 13.99 8.16
N GLY A 218 3.87 13.67 8.47
CA GLY A 218 4.32 13.43 9.83
C GLY A 218 4.12 12.00 10.36
N TYR A 219 3.60 11.09 9.53
CA TYR A 219 3.63 9.68 9.87
C TYR A 219 5.05 9.12 9.72
N ALA A 220 5.30 8.00 10.37
CA ALA A 220 6.56 7.27 10.26
C ALA A 220 6.32 5.93 9.57
N VAL A 221 7.27 5.52 8.74
CA VAL A 221 7.31 4.19 8.13
C VAL A 221 8.67 3.54 8.36
N SER A 222 8.74 2.23 8.29
CA SER A 222 10.01 1.48 8.34
C SER A 222 9.79 0.09 7.77
N GLN A 223 10.89 -0.63 7.55
CA GLN A 223 10.89 -2.04 7.18
C GLN A 223 10.00 -2.89 8.10
#